data_1a444d9d3098a0b9e5de3f7ddfbb17c4
#
_entry.id   1a444d9d3098a0b9e5de3f7ddfbb17c4
#
_cell.length_a   1.000
_cell.length_b   1.000
_cell.length_c   1.000
_cell.angle_alpha   90.00
_cell.angle_beta   90.00
_cell.angle_gamma   90.00
#
_symmetry.space_group_name_H-M   'P 1'
#
loop_
_entity.id
_entity.type
_entity.pdbx_description
1 polymer ?
#
loop_
_entity_poly.entity_id
_entity_poly.type
_entity_poly.pdbx_seq_one_letter_code
_entity_poly.pdbx_strand_id
1 'polypeptide(L)'
;NAKSGFHASNQAEFYEQIIDRLSKHGFEIQSFEISSQSSFDLLMQKVLARHRYSEHKGVIVAAGGDGTLNAVAASLMGLDIPMGILPLGTFNYVARVLNIPLDLLEAAEVIATGMTRNIHVAQINDHIYLNNASLGLYPLFIQKRELYNQRFGRFPLHAYTSSLDVLIRDRKELKLEVEVDGKKYPVKTPLIFFGNNQLQLAEMNLKIAKCAELGQVAGVVVAKSDKLTLFKMVWQLIQG
;
A
#
# COMPACT_ATOMS: atom_id res chain seq x y z
N ASN A 1 10.44 -8.41 3.66
CA ASN A 1 10.48 -7.48 4.79
C ASN A 1 10.20 -8.24 6.09
N ALA A 2 11.22 -8.44 6.93
CA ALA A 2 11.13 -9.20 8.20
C ALA A 2 10.12 -8.62 9.21
N LYS A 3 9.65 -7.38 9.01
CA LYS A 3 8.62 -6.73 9.84
C LYS A 3 7.18 -6.93 9.33
N SER A 4 7.00 -7.58 8.19
CA SER A 4 5.64 -7.89 7.72
C SER A 4 5.01 -8.96 8.62
N GLY A 5 3.73 -8.78 8.95
CA GLY A 5 3.01 -9.47 10.03
C GLY A 5 2.80 -10.98 9.92
N PHE A 6 3.66 -11.69 9.25
CA PHE A 6 3.67 -13.14 9.19
C PHE A 6 4.28 -13.72 10.47
N HIS A 7 3.61 -14.67 11.13
CA HIS A 7 4.07 -15.24 12.40
C HIS A 7 5.41 -15.98 12.26
N ALA A 8 6.34 -15.68 13.15
CA ALA A 8 7.75 -16.06 13.07
C ALA A 8 8.05 -17.58 13.07
N SER A 9 7.14 -18.45 13.48
CA SER A 9 7.40 -19.88 13.64
C SER A 9 7.49 -20.68 12.34
N ASN A 10 6.94 -20.19 11.21
CA ASN A 10 6.93 -20.89 9.93
C ASN A 10 7.56 -20.09 8.77
N GLN A 11 8.20 -18.97 9.06
CA GLN A 11 8.73 -18.08 8.00
C GLN A 11 9.81 -18.74 7.15
N ALA A 12 10.72 -19.46 7.77
CA ALA A 12 11.85 -20.10 7.08
C ALA A 12 11.36 -21.19 6.11
N GLU A 13 10.41 -22.02 6.57
CA GLU A 13 9.85 -23.11 5.76
C GLU A 13 9.06 -22.58 4.56
N PHE A 14 8.20 -21.57 4.76
CA PHE A 14 7.49 -20.94 3.64
C PHE A 14 8.43 -20.26 2.66
N TYR A 15 9.47 -19.63 3.15
CA TYR A 15 10.48 -19.00 2.31
C TYR A 15 11.18 -20.03 1.43
N GLU A 16 11.59 -21.16 2.00
CA GLU A 16 12.20 -22.28 1.26
C GLU A 16 11.25 -22.85 0.21
N GLN A 17 9.96 -23.00 0.53
CA GLN A 17 8.96 -23.49 -0.42
C GLN A 17 8.76 -22.52 -1.61
N ILE A 18 8.76 -21.21 -1.36
CA ILE A 18 8.66 -20.19 -2.44
C ILE A 18 9.92 -20.26 -3.32
N ILE A 19 11.11 -20.33 -2.73
CA ILE A 19 12.37 -20.46 -3.46
C ILE A 19 12.38 -21.73 -4.30
N ASP A 20 12.01 -22.87 -3.73
CA ASP A 20 11.94 -24.15 -4.44
C ASP A 20 10.97 -24.08 -5.62
N ARG A 21 9.80 -23.49 -5.41
CA ARG A 21 8.79 -23.32 -6.47
C ARG A 21 9.32 -22.49 -7.64
N LEU A 22 9.88 -21.32 -7.37
CA LEU A 22 10.42 -20.46 -8.41
C LEU A 22 11.63 -21.12 -9.10
N SER A 23 12.50 -21.80 -8.35
CA SER A 23 13.65 -22.53 -8.91
C SER A 23 13.25 -23.66 -9.86
N LYS A 24 12.14 -24.36 -9.58
CA LYS A 24 11.59 -25.40 -10.46
C LYS A 24 11.12 -24.83 -11.80
N HIS A 25 10.77 -23.56 -11.86
CA HIS A 25 10.47 -22.84 -13.11
C HIS A 25 11.71 -22.20 -13.77
N GLY A 26 12.92 -22.53 -13.28
CA GLY A 26 14.17 -22.08 -13.88
C GLY A 26 14.65 -20.69 -13.41
N PHE A 27 14.05 -20.12 -12.36
CA PHE A 27 14.51 -18.83 -11.82
C PHE A 27 15.76 -19.02 -10.96
N GLU A 28 16.79 -18.21 -11.20
CA GLU A 28 17.89 -17.98 -10.26
C GLU A 28 17.46 -16.87 -9.29
N ILE A 29 17.46 -17.18 -7.99
CA ILE A 29 16.90 -16.29 -6.97
C ILE A 29 18.02 -15.67 -6.15
N GLN A 30 17.99 -14.35 -6.06
CA GLN A 30 18.83 -13.59 -5.16
C GLN A 30 17.97 -12.80 -4.19
N SER A 31 18.17 -13.03 -2.89
CA SER A 31 17.39 -12.42 -1.82
C SER A 31 18.08 -11.22 -1.21
N PHE A 32 17.29 -10.20 -0.93
CA PHE A 32 17.72 -8.97 -0.27
C PHE A 32 16.78 -8.66 0.89
N GLU A 33 17.34 -8.44 2.07
CA GLU A 33 16.55 -8.15 3.26
C GLU A 33 16.37 -6.65 3.47
N ILE A 34 15.11 -6.22 3.67
CA ILE A 34 14.80 -4.87 4.10
C ILE A 34 14.95 -4.80 5.62
N SER A 35 16.08 -4.29 6.09
CA SER A 35 16.35 -4.12 7.52
C SER A 35 16.13 -2.67 7.98
N SER A 36 15.96 -2.50 9.30
CA SER A 36 15.85 -1.15 9.90
C SER A 36 17.22 -0.44 9.99
N GLN A 37 18.29 -1.14 9.72
CA GLN A 37 19.67 -0.63 9.86
C GLN A 37 20.24 -0.12 8.52
N SER A 38 19.63 -0.46 7.38
CA SER A 38 20.07 -0.01 6.06
C SER A 38 19.04 0.89 5.39
N SER A 39 19.53 1.90 4.66
CA SER A 39 18.65 2.72 3.82
C SER A 39 18.00 1.86 2.73
N PHE A 40 16.69 2.01 2.55
CA PHE A 40 15.95 1.35 1.48
C PHE A 40 16.50 1.73 0.10
N ASP A 41 16.88 2.99 -0.09
CA ASP A 41 17.43 3.47 -1.36
C ASP A 41 18.76 2.80 -1.71
N LEU A 42 19.64 2.62 -0.73
CA LEU A 42 20.90 1.88 -0.92
C LEU A 42 20.66 0.41 -1.24
N LEU A 43 19.65 -0.20 -0.62
CA LEU A 43 19.22 -1.55 -0.95
C LEU A 43 18.74 -1.62 -2.40
N MET A 44 17.85 -0.74 -2.82
CA MET A 44 17.33 -0.72 -4.19
C MET A 44 18.43 -0.43 -5.22
N GLN A 45 19.39 0.43 -4.93
CA GLN A 45 20.56 0.63 -5.79
C GLN A 45 21.33 -0.66 -6.01
N LYS A 46 21.56 -1.47 -4.96
CA LYS A 46 22.23 -2.78 -5.08
C LYS A 46 21.40 -3.76 -5.91
N VAL A 47 20.10 -3.83 -5.67
CA VAL A 47 19.16 -4.69 -6.42
C VAL A 47 19.18 -4.32 -7.90
N LEU A 48 19.04 -3.05 -8.22
CA LEU A 48 19.01 -2.54 -9.60
C LEU A 48 20.37 -2.71 -10.30
N ALA A 49 21.48 -2.49 -9.59
CA ALA A 49 22.82 -2.74 -10.13
C ALA A 49 22.96 -4.22 -10.50
N ARG A 50 22.55 -5.12 -9.62
CA ARG A 50 22.62 -6.57 -9.90
C ARG A 50 21.75 -6.95 -11.09
N HIS A 51 20.51 -6.44 -11.17
CA HIS A 51 19.61 -6.67 -12.30
C HIS A 51 20.20 -6.17 -13.63
N ARG A 52 20.87 -5.01 -13.62
CA ARG A 52 21.48 -4.41 -14.81
C ARG A 52 22.64 -5.25 -15.37
N TYR A 53 23.42 -5.88 -14.49
CA TYR A 53 24.56 -6.70 -14.89
C TYR A 53 24.23 -8.18 -15.08
N SER A 54 22.95 -8.56 -14.95
CA SER A 54 22.50 -9.91 -15.28
C SER A 54 22.42 -10.09 -16.79
N GLU A 55 22.89 -11.23 -17.28
CA GLU A 55 22.77 -11.60 -18.69
C GLU A 55 21.32 -11.86 -19.12
N HIS A 56 20.45 -12.18 -18.17
CA HIS A 56 19.05 -12.46 -18.40
C HIS A 56 18.14 -11.37 -17.78
N LYS A 57 17.10 -11.00 -18.52
CA LYS A 57 16.05 -10.12 -17.98
C LYS A 57 15.35 -10.85 -16.83
N GLY A 58 15.35 -10.22 -15.67
CA GLY A 58 14.72 -10.75 -14.46
C GLY A 58 13.48 -9.98 -14.04
N VAL A 59 12.87 -10.43 -12.96
CA VAL A 59 11.77 -9.77 -12.27
C VAL A 59 12.23 -9.35 -10.86
N ILE A 60 11.85 -8.15 -10.42
CA ILE A 60 12.09 -7.73 -9.04
C ILE A 60 10.85 -8.08 -8.22
N VAL A 61 11.00 -9.03 -7.29
CA VAL A 61 9.90 -9.50 -6.45
C VAL A 61 9.87 -8.70 -5.14
N ALA A 62 8.76 -8.01 -4.90
CA ALA A 62 8.51 -7.32 -3.65
C ALA A 62 7.71 -8.21 -2.70
N ALA A 63 8.36 -8.67 -1.62
CA ALA A 63 7.73 -9.44 -0.56
C ALA A 63 7.42 -8.53 0.65
N GLY A 64 6.15 -8.20 0.86
CA GLY A 64 5.77 -7.27 1.90
C GLY A 64 4.30 -6.82 1.84
N GLY A 65 3.94 -5.87 2.70
CA GLY A 65 2.63 -5.20 2.64
C GLY A 65 2.64 -4.02 1.67
N ASP A 66 1.48 -3.36 1.54
CA ASP A 66 1.24 -2.27 0.59
C ASP A 66 2.33 -1.17 0.60
N GLY A 67 2.86 -0.82 1.78
CA GLY A 67 3.94 0.16 1.90
C GLY A 67 5.26 -0.30 1.26
N THR A 68 5.61 -1.59 1.41
CA THR A 68 6.79 -2.18 0.76
C THR A 68 6.60 -2.23 -0.75
N LEU A 69 5.42 -2.65 -1.20
CA LEU A 69 5.08 -2.71 -2.62
C LEU A 69 5.16 -1.33 -3.25
N ASN A 70 4.65 -0.31 -2.57
CA ASN A 70 4.71 1.08 -3.02
C ASN A 70 6.16 1.58 -3.15
N ALA A 71 7.01 1.31 -2.16
CA ALA A 71 8.41 1.74 -2.17
C ALA A 71 9.21 1.07 -3.29
N VAL A 72 9.00 -0.24 -3.52
CA VAL A 72 9.64 -0.95 -4.64
C VAL A 72 9.14 -0.41 -5.97
N ALA A 73 7.83 -0.24 -6.15
CA ALA A 73 7.24 0.32 -7.36
C ALA A 73 7.80 1.71 -7.68
N ALA A 74 7.96 2.57 -6.66
CA ALA A 74 8.56 3.89 -6.83
C ALA A 74 10.00 3.82 -7.37
N SER A 75 10.78 2.85 -6.90
CA SER A 75 12.16 2.65 -7.37
C SER A 75 12.24 2.08 -8.79
N LEU A 76 11.16 1.50 -9.31
CA LEU A 76 11.08 0.90 -10.65
C LEU A 76 10.48 1.86 -11.69
N MET A 77 10.00 3.03 -11.28
CA MET A 77 9.41 3.99 -12.21
C MET A 77 10.37 4.39 -13.33
N GLY A 78 9.88 4.31 -14.56
CA GLY A 78 10.67 4.61 -15.76
C GLY A 78 11.68 3.53 -16.16
N LEU A 79 11.70 2.39 -15.45
CA LEU A 79 12.51 1.23 -15.79
C LEU A 79 11.63 0.14 -16.44
N ASP A 80 12.16 -0.53 -17.46
CA ASP A 80 11.52 -1.69 -18.11
C ASP A 80 11.82 -2.97 -17.30
N ILE A 81 11.42 -2.98 -16.03
CA ILE A 81 11.63 -4.09 -15.11
C ILE A 81 10.29 -4.50 -14.50
N PRO A 82 9.83 -5.73 -14.75
CA PRO A 82 8.60 -6.21 -14.14
C PRO A 82 8.73 -6.38 -12.62
N MET A 83 7.64 -6.13 -11.90
CA MET A 83 7.55 -6.32 -10.47
C MET A 83 6.65 -7.50 -10.14
N GLY A 84 7.19 -8.51 -9.46
CA GLY A 84 6.43 -9.59 -8.85
C GLY A 84 5.97 -9.19 -7.43
N ILE A 85 4.86 -9.76 -6.97
CA ILE A 85 4.26 -9.42 -5.68
C ILE A 85 4.06 -10.68 -4.83
N LEU A 86 4.63 -10.68 -3.62
CA LEU A 86 4.33 -11.64 -2.55
C LEU A 86 3.66 -10.89 -1.39
N PRO A 87 2.33 -11.06 -1.19
CA PRO A 87 1.55 -10.23 -0.27
C PRO A 87 1.71 -10.67 1.18
N LEU A 88 2.57 -9.99 1.94
CA LEU A 88 2.84 -10.26 3.37
C LEU A 88 2.22 -9.21 4.31
N GLY A 89 1.36 -8.36 3.81
CA GLY A 89 0.71 -7.30 4.59
C GLY A 89 -0.58 -7.75 5.26
N THR A 90 -1.21 -6.83 5.98
CA THR A 90 -2.50 -7.07 6.63
C THR A 90 -3.67 -6.87 5.66
N PHE A 91 -3.65 -5.82 4.84
CA PHE A 91 -4.74 -5.49 3.92
C PHE A 91 -4.48 -5.97 2.49
N ASN A 92 -3.24 -5.88 2.02
CA ASN A 92 -2.80 -6.31 0.70
C ASN A 92 -3.68 -5.74 -0.45
N TYR A 93 -4.07 -4.47 -0.34
CA TYR A 93 -4.93 -3.81 -1.32
C TYR A 93 -4.37 -3.85 -2.74
N VAL A 94 -3.04 -3.70 -2.88
CA VAL A 94 -2.38 -3.77 -4.19
C VAL A 94 -2.53 -5.16 -4.79
N ALA A 95 -2.23 -6.23 -4.04
CA ALA A 95 -2.36 -7.59 -4.51
C ALA A 95 -3.82 -7.92 -4.88
N ARG A 96 -4.77 -7.57 -4.01
CA ARG A 96 -6.20 -7.83 -4.20
C ARG A 96 -6.76 -7.13 -5.44
N VAL A 97 -6.45 -5.86 -5.68
CA VAL A 97 -6.94 -5.13 -6.87
C VAL A 97 -6.32 -5.65 -8.16
N LEU A 98 -5.15 -6.26 -8.08
CA LEU A 98 -4.46 -6.89 -9.21
C LEU A 98 -4.87 -8.35 -9.41
N ASN A 99 -5.77 -8.90 -8.57
CA ASN A 99 -6.18 -10.30 -8.55
C ASN A 99 -4.99 -11.26 -8.33
N ILE A 100 -3.99 -10.83 -7.54
CA ILE A 100 -2.89 -11.69 -7.12
C ILE A 100 -3.35 -12.47 -5.88
N PRO A 101 -3.19 -13.80 -5.85
CA PRO A 101 -3.55 -14.62 -4.71
C PRO A 101 -2.88 -14.15 -3.42
N LEU A 102 -3.60 -14.24 -2.29
CA LEU A 102 -3.02 -13.94 -0.98
C LEU A 102 -2.26 -15.13 -0.38
N ASP A 103 -2.49 -16.33 -0.88
CA ASP A 103 -1.61 -17.47 -0.62
C ASP A 103 -0.27 -17.26 -1.31
N LEU A 104 0.81 -17.45 -0.57
CA LEU A 104 2.15 -17.11 -1.05
C LEU A 104 2.68 -18.08 -2.11
N LEU A 105 2.28 -19.34 -2.06
CA LEU A 105 2.68 -20.32 -3.06
C LEU A 105 1.94 -20.12 -4.37
N GLU A 106 0.66 -19.76 -4.30
CA GLU A 106 -0.12 -19.36 -5.47
C GLU A 106 0.39 -18.05 -6.07
N ALA A 107 0.76 -17.07 -5.22
CA ALA A 107 1.36 -15.82 -5.68
C ALA A 107 2.74 -16.06 -6.35
N ALA A 108 3.55 -16.98 -5.82
CA ALA A 108 4.80 -17.40 -6.45
C ALA A 108 4.56 -18.07 -7.81
N GLU A 109 3.49 -18.86 -7.95
CA GLU A 109 3.11 -19.46 -9.22
C GLU A 109 2.73 -18.39 -10.27
N VAL A 110 2.00 -17.35 -9.86
CA VAL A 110 1.70 -16.20 -10.73
C VAL A 110 2.98 -15.50 -11.18
N ILE A 111 3.99 -15.37 -10.32
CA ILE A 111 5.29 -14.80 -10.70
C ILE A 111 6.01 -15.69 -11.72
N ALA A 112 5.93 -17.01 -11.54
CA ALA A 112 6.63 -17.98 -12.38
C ALA A 112 6.00 -18.15 -13.77
N THR A 113 4.67 -18.12 -13.86
CA THR A 113 3.93 -18.51 -15.07
C THR A 113 3.08 -17.37 -15.66
N GLY A 114 2.89 -16.29 -14.91
CA GLY A 114 2.03 -15.19 -15.30
C GLY A 114 2.63 -14.30 -16.40
N MET A 115 1.75 -13.45 -16.95
CA MET A 115 2.15 -12.41 -17.88
C MET A 115 2.20 -11.05 -17.19
N THR A 116 3.17 -10.22 -17.58
CA THR A 116 3.26 -8.85 -17.10
C THR A 116 2.17 -7.98 -17.71
N ARG A 117 1.65 -7.04 -16.94
CA ARG A 117 0.75 -5.99 -17.41
C ARG A 117 1.13 -4.64 -16.85
N ASN A 118 0.86 -3.58 -17.60
CA ASN A 118 1.00 -2.23 -17.10
C ASN A 118 -0.15 -1.89 -16.16
N ILE A 119 0.15 -1.15 -15.10
CA ILE A 119 -0.84 -0.64 -14.15
C ILE A 119 -0.74 0.88 -14.06
N HIS A 120 -1.86 1.52 -13.68
CA HIS A 120 -1.86 2.94 -13.37
C HIS A 120 -1.28 3.18 -11.98
N VAL A 121 -0.40 4.16 -11.89
CA VAL A 121 0.09 4.69 -10.60
C VAL A 121 -0.32 6.14 -10.49
N ALA A 122 -0.62 6.61 -9.28
CA ALA A 122 -0.87 8.01 -9.04
C ALA A 122 0.39 8.69 -8.48
N GLN A 123 0.54 9.97 -8.72
CA GLN A 123 1.68 10.76 -8.26
C GLN A 123 1.21 12.01 -7.53
N ILE A 124 1.90 12.35 -6.45
CA ILE A 124 1.77 13.61 -5.75
C ILE A 124 3.16 14.22 -5.55
N ASN A 125 3.41 15.38 -6.16
CA ASN A 125 4.76 15.95 -6.32
C ASN A 125 5.70 14.89 -6.95
N ASP A 126 6.80 14.57 -6.27
CA ASP A 126 7.81 13.60 -6.73
C ASP A 126 7.58 12.18 -6.18
N HIS A 127 6.45 11.94 -5.52
CA HIS A 127 6.15 10.65 -4.91
C HIS A 127 4.99 9.94 -5.61
N ILE A 128 5.18 8.68 -5.96
CA ILE A 128 4.08 7.84 -6.46
C ILE A 128 3.35 7.15 -5.32
N TYR A 129 2.10 6.79 -5.58
CA TYR A 129 1.35 5.91 -4.71
C TYR A 129 0.44 4.95 -5.48
N LEU A 130 0.33 3.73 -4.97
CA LEU A 130 -0.48 2.65 -5.56
C LEU A 130 -1.91 2.67 -5.04
N ASN A 131 -2.09 2.95 -3.74
CA ASN A 131 -3.40 2.91 -3.09
C ASN A 131 -4.00 4.32 -2.91
N ASN A 132 -3.40 5.13 -2.06
CA ASN A 132 -3.90 6.47 -1.75
C ASN A 132 -2.83 7.42 -1.24
N ALA A 133 -3.12 8.72 -1.35
CA ALA A 133 -2.46 9.79 -0.62
C ALA A 133 -3.51 10.60 0.15
N SER A 134 -3.14 11.19 1.28
CA SER A 134 -4.09 11.93 2.12
C SER A 134 -3.41 13.00 2.96
N LEU A 135 -4.18 14.06 3.28
CA LEU A 135 -3.77 15.12 4.19
C LEU A 135 -4.82 15.26 5.30
N GLY A 136 -4.37 15.60 6.49
CA GLY A 136 -5.24 15.83 7.65
C GLY A 136 -5.36 14.63 8.58
N LEU A 137 -6.57 14.25 8.96
CA LEU A 137 -6.80 13.23 10.00
C LEU A 137 -6.35 11.82 9.64
N TYR A 138 -6.40 11.43 8.37
CA TYR A 138 -6.08 10.05 7.97
C TYR A 138 -4.62 9.66 8.26
N PRO A 139 -3.61 10.47 7.92
CA PRO A 139 -2.23 10.21 8.33
C PRO A 139 -2.07 10.08 9.85
N LEU A 140 -2.80 10.89 10.63
CA LEU A 140 -2.77 10.80 12.09
C LEU A 140 -3.36 9.48 12.60
N PHE A 141 -4.43 8.97 11.96
CA PHE A 141 -4.97 7.64 12.27
C PHE A 141 -3.94 6.54 12.05
N ILE A 142 -3.27 6.55 10.90
CA ILE A 142 -2.24 5.57 10.57
C ILE A 142 -1.08 5.65 11.57
N GLN A 143 -0.59 6.85 11.87
CA GLN A 143 0.50 7.06 12.81
C GLN A 143 0.15 6.55 14.21
N LYS A 144 -1.03 6.91 14.73
CA LYS A 144 -1.47 6.45 16.06
C LYS A 144 -1.69 4.94 16.09
N ARG A 145 -2.30 4.37 15.06
CA ARG A 145 -2.45 2.91 14.95
C ARG A 145 -1.10 2.20 15.01
N GLU A 146 -0.09 2.71 14.31
CA GLU A 146 1.24 2.12 14.33
C GLU A 146 1.89 2.20 15.73
N LEU A 147 1.73 3.32 16.46
CA LEU A 147 2.18 3.45 17.85
C LEU A 147 1.48 2.43 18.77
N TYR A 148 0.16 2.23 18.61
CA TYR A 148 -0.57 1.21 19.38
C TYR A 148 -0.08 -0.20 19.04
N ASN A 149 0.14 -0.50 17.75
CA ASN A 149 0.66 -1.79 17.31
C ASN A 149 2.06 -2.09 17.84
N GLN A 150 2.93 -1.07 17.92
CA GLN A 150 4.27 -1.20 18.48
C GLN A 150 4.24 -1.48 19.98
N ARG A 151 3.27 -0.87 20.70
CA ARG A 151 3.17 -0.96 22.18
C ARG A 151 2.43 -2.19 22.66
N PHE A 152 1.41 -2.63 21.95
CA PHE A 152 0.45 -3.65 22.38
C PHE A 152 0.29 -4.83 21.42
N GLY A 153 1.11 -4.90 20.35
CA GLY A 153 0.95 -5.88 19.28
C GLY A 153 -0.07 -5.48 18.23
N ARG A 154 -0.14 -6.24 17.13
CA ARG A 154 -1.04 -5.95 15.99
C ARG A 154 -2.42 -6.55 16.21
N PHE A 155 -3.37 -5.76 16.67
CA PHE A 155 -4.77 -6.14 16.82
C PHE A 155 -5.70 -5.23 16.01
N PRO A 156 -6.76 -5.77 15.40
CA PRO A 156 -7.76 -4.97 14.67
C PRO A 156 -8.37 -3.84 15.52
N LEU A 157 -8.57 -4.08 16.82
CA LEU A 157 -9.13 -3.11 17.76
C LEU A 157 -8.32 -1.81 17.82
N HIS A 158 -7.01 -1.85 17.53
CA HIS A 158 -6.15 -0.65 17.54
C HIS A 158 -6.50 0.34 16.44
N ALA A 159 -7.07 -0.13 15.32
CA ALA A 159 -7.57 0.76 14.29
C ALA A 159 -8.72 1.63 14.82
N TYR A 160 -9.59 1.07 15.64
CA TYR A 160 -10.76 1.75 16.19
C TYR A 160 -10.39 2.72 17.32
N THR A 161 -9.59 2.26 18.27
CA THR A 161 -9.17 3.09 19.41
C THR A 161 -8.30 4.27 18.98
N SER A 162 -7.40 4.07 18.01
CA SER A 162 -6.59 5.14 17.44
C SER A 162 -7.42 6.16 16.68
N SER A 163 -8.41 5.70 15.91
CA SER A 163 -9.33 6.58 15.18
C SER A 163 -10.16 7.43 16.11
N LEU A 164 -10.69 6.84 17.17
CA LEU A 164 -11.48 7.55 18.17
C LEU A 164 -10.64 8.61 18.91
N ASP A 165 -9.40 8.29 19.28
CA ASP A 165 -8.50 9.22 19.96
C ASP A 165 -8.17 10.44 19.08
N VAL A 166 -7.90 10.22 17.78
CA VAL A 166 -7.67 11.31 16.83
C VAL A 166 -8.92 12.17 16.65
N LEU A 167 -10.09 11.56 16.50
CA LEU A 167 -11.36 12.27 16.34
C LEU A 167 -11.72 13.15 17.54
N ILE A 168 -11.32 12.75 18.74
CA ILE A 168 -11.60 13.51 19.97
C ILE A 168 -10.60 14.64 20.17
N ARG A 169 -9.31 14.40 19.92
CA ARG A 169 -8.21 15.30 20.29
C ARG A 169 -7.74 16.22 19.18
N ASP A 170 -7.64 15.72 17.94
CA ASP A 170 -7.07 16.44 16.82
C ASP A 170 -8.16 16.95 15.86
N ARG A 171 -8.50 18.24 15.98
CA ARG A 171 -9.55 18.89 15.19
C ARG A 171 -9.02 20.00 14.29
N LYS A 172 -7.79 19.89 13.84
CA LYS A 172 -7.24 20.88 12.93
C LYS A 172 -7.95 20.78 11.58
N GLU A 173 -8.62 21.86 11.19
CA GLU A 173 -9.17 22.00 9.85
C GLU A 173 -8.07 22.51 8.91
N LEU A 174 -7.95 21.85 7.78
CA LEU A 174 -7.16 22.33 6.66
C LEU A 174 -7.99 23.37 5.91
N LYS A 175 -7.38 24.50 5.59
CA LYS A 175 -7.94 25.49 4.66
C LYS A 175 -7.14 25.36 3.37
N LEU A 176 -7.76 24.85 2.33
CA LEU A 176 -7.13 24.51 1.07
C LEU A 176 -7.85 25.18 -0.08
N GLU A 177 -7.15 25.49 -1.14
CA GLU A 177 -7.71 25.73 -2.46
C GLU A 177 -7.39 24.48 -3.30
N VAL A 178 -8.43 23.77 -3.71
CA VAL A 178 -8.30 22.57 -4.56
C VAL A 178 -8.62 22.99 -5.99
N GLU A 179 -7.68 22.79 -6.90
CA GLU A 179 -7.92 23.03 -8.32
C GLU A 179 -8.06 21.70 -9.05
N VAL A 180 -9.17 21.57 -9.78
CA VAL A 180 -9.48 20.39 -10.60
C VAL A 180 -9.91 20.86 -11.98
N ASP A 181 -9.22 20.45 -13.01
CA ASP A 181 -9.51 20.82 -14.41
C ASP A 181 -9.63 22.33 -14.62
N GLY A 182 -8.74 23.11 -13.97
CA GLY A 182 -8.69 24.57 -14.04
C GLY A 182 -9.77 25.29 -13.21
N LYS A 183 -10.61 24.56 -12.48
CA LYS A 183 -11.60 25.14 -11.57
C LYS A 183 -11.13 25.08 -10.13
N LYS A 184 -11.23 26.22 -9.44
CA LYS A 184 -10.77 26.39 -8.06
C LYS A 184 -11.92 26.23 -7.06
N TYR A 185 -11.69 25.44 -6.04
CA TYR A 185 -12.65 25.15 -4.98
C TYR A 185 -12.02 25.46 -3.63
N PRO A 186 -12.45 26.51 -2.92
CA PRO A 186 -12.00 26.76 -1.56
C PRO A 186 -12.64 25.72 -0.62
N VAL A 187 -11.82 24.99 0.10
CA VAL A 187 -12.24 23.86 0.94
C VAL A 187 -11.76 24.04 2.37
N LYS A 188 -12.67 23.85 3.33
CA LYS A 188 -12.32 23.66 4.74
C LYS A 188 -12.66 22.21 5.12
N THR A 189 -11.64 21.43 5.45
CA THR A 189 -11.83 20.00 5.67
C THR A 189 -10.88 19.48 6.74
N PRO A 190 -11.30 18.53 7.58
CA PRO A 190 -10.39 17.80 8.44
C PRO A 190 -9.56 16.75 7.67
N LEU A 191 -10.01 16.37 6.46
CA LEU A 191 -9.40 15.31 5.67
C LEU A 191 -9.65 15.52 4.18
N ILE A 192 -8.59 15.47 3.39
CA ILE A 192 -8.65 15.24 1.95
C ILE A 192 -7.92 13.93 1.62
N PHE A 193 -8.52 13.13 0.75
CA PHE A 193 -8.05 11.79 0.38
C PHE A 193 -8.05 11.66 -1.14
N PHE A 194 -6.96 11.17 -1.69
CA PHE A 194 -6.79 10.90 -3.11
C PHE A 194 -6.59 9.41 -3.32
N GLY A 195 -7.63 8.72 -3.79
CA GLY A 195 -7.64 7.28 -3.99
C GLY A 195 -7.25 6.87 -5.41
N ASN A 196 -6.41 5.85 -5.51
CA ASN A 196 -6.00 5.21 -6.77
C ASN A 196 -6.34 3.70 -6.76
N ASN A 197 -6.84 3.17 -5.66
CA ASN A 197 -7.20 1.75 -5.53
C ASN A 197 -8.72 1.61 -5.43
N GLN A 198 -9.32 0.96 -6.43
CA GLN A 198 -10.76 0.77 -6.53
C GLN A 198 -11.35 0.00 -5.36
N LEU A 199 -10.69 -1.07 -4.91
CA LEU A 199 -11.20 -1.88 -3.79
C LEU A 199 -11.23 -1.07 -2.50
N GLN A 200 -10.19 -0.29 -2.22
CA GLN A 200 -10.16 0.57 -1.05
C GLN A 200 -11.25 1.63 -1.10
N LEU A 201 -11.49 2.25 -2.27
CA LEU A 201 -12.56 3.22 -2.46
C LEU A 201 -13.95 2.58 -2.33
N ALA A 202 -14.12 1.35 -2.81
CA ALA A 202 -15.37 0.60 -2.70
C ALA A 202 -15.67 0.20 -1.24
N GLU A 203 -14.68 -0.26 -0.49
CA GLU A 203 -14.80 -0.55 0.94
C GLU A 203 -15.16 0.70 1.78
N MET A 204 -14.82 1.89 1.29
CA MET A 204 -15.26 3.17 1.86
C MET A 204 -16.66 3.59 1.41
N ASN A 205 -17.41 2.73 0.70
CA ASN A 205 -18.73 3.02 0.13
C ASN A 205 -18.76 4.25 -0.81
N LEU A 206 -17.68 4.53 -1.50
CA LEU A 206 -17.56 5.67 -2.40
C LEU A 206 -18.02 5.30 -3.81
N LYS A 207 -19.06 5.95 -4.30
CA LYS A 207 -19.62 5.74 -5.67
C LYS A 207 -18.59 6.00 -6.79
N ILE A 208 -17.54 6.77 -6.50
CA ILE A 208 -16.44 7.10 -7.41
C ILE A 208 -15.36 6.01 -7.51
N ALA A 209 -15.53 4.86 -6.86
CA ALA A 209 -14.54 3.78 -6.87
C ALA A 209 -14.14 3.35 -8.30
N LYS A 210 -15.08 3.37 -9.26
CA LYS A 210 -14.82 3.02 -10.67
C LYS A 210 -13.84 3.96 -11.39
N CYS A 211 -13.64 5.19 -10.89
CA CYS A 211 -12.67 6.12 -11.50
C CYS A 211 -11.26 5.55 -11.51
N ALA A 212 -10.87 4.80 -10.45
CA ALA A 212 -9.55 4.20 -10.35
C ALA A 212 -9.31 3.09 -11.41
N GLU A 213 -10.35 2.37 -11.85
CA GLU A 213 -10.24 1.41 -12.96
C GLU A 213 -9.91 2.10 -14.29
N LEU A 214 -10.37 3.32 -14.45
CA LEU A 214 -10.15 4.13 -15.66
C LEU A 214 -8.81 4.91 -15.63
N GLY A 215 -7.97 4.65 -14.63
CA GLY A 215 -6.70 5.38 -14.43
C GLY A 215 -6.90 6.82 -13.95
N GLN A 216 -8.04 7.13 -13.34
CA GLN A 216 -8.35 8.44 -12.77
C GLN A 216 -8.17 8.41 -11.26
N VAL A 217 -7.65 9.50 -10.69
CA VAL A 217 -7.53 9.66 -9.24
C VAL A 217 -8.84 10.18 -8.66
N ALA A 218 -9.37 9.48 -7.67
CA ALA A 218 -10.57 9.89 -6.96
C ALA A 218 -10.22 10.85 -5.81
N GLY A 219 -10.57 12.13 -5.94
CA GLY A 219 -10.44 13.13 -4.88
C GLY A 219 -11.67 13.12 -3.96
N VAL A 220 -11.47 12.92 -2.66
CA VAL A 220 -12.52 12.92 -1.64
C VAL A 220 -12.23 13.97 -0.58
N VAL A 221 -13.16 14.88 -0.39
CA VAL A 221 -13.09 15.91 0.64
C VAL A 221 -14.15 15.59 1.70
N VAL A 222 -13.72 15.44 2.94
CA VAL A 222 -14.64 15.21 4.06
C VAL A 222 -15.20 16.55 4.53
N ALA A 223 -16.52 16.72 4.44
CA ALA A 223 -17.17 17.91 4.94
C ALA A 223 -16.96 18.04 6.47
N LYS A 224 -16.98 19.30 6.94
CA LYS A 224 -16.99 19.56 8.37
C LYS A 224 -18.19 18.87 9.01
N SER A 225 -17.93 17.90 9.86
CA SER A 225 -18.96 17.16 10.57
C SER A 225 -18.81 17.35 12.08
N ASP A 226 -19.93 17.34 12.80
CA ASP A 226 -19.90 17.28 14.25
C ASP A 226 -19.32 15.93 14.74
N LYS A 227 -18.99 15.84 16.04
CA LYS A 227 -18.40 14.62 16.61
C LYS A 227 -19.26 13.39 16.40
N LEU A 228 -20.58 13.56 16.47
CA LEU A 228 -21.54 12.46 16.37
C LEU A 228 -21.60 11.91 14.95
N THR A 229 -21.60 12.79 13.96
CA THR A 229 -21.57 12.41 12.54
C THR A 229 -20.27 11.70 12.17
N LEU A 230 -19.11 12.23 12.60
CA LEU A 230 -17.82 11.55 12.41
C LEU A 230 -17.78 10.19 13.11
N PHE A 231 -18.34 10.09 14.31
CA PHE A 231 -18.43 8.81 15.01
C PHE A 231 -19.32 7.82 14.27
N LYS A 232 -20.48 8.27 13.75
CA LYS A 232 -21.37 7.43 12.92
C LYS A 232 -20.68 6.96 11.63
N MET A 233 -19.94 7.85 10.95
CA MET A 233 -19.18 7.49 9.74
C MET A 233 -18.09 6.45 10.03
N VAL A 234 -17.34 6.63 11.12
CA VAL A 234 -16.35 5.64 11.56
C VAL A 234 -17.03 4.32 11.93
N TRP A 235 -18.15 4.39 12.66
CA TRP A 235 -18.93 3.20 13.03
C TRP A 235 -19.48 2.44 11.81
N GLN A 236 -19.96 3.15 10.80
CA GLN A 236 -20.40 2.55 9.53
C GLN A 236 -19.26 1.90 8.75
N LEU A 237 -18.06 2.52 8.75
CA LEU A 237 -16.84 1.93 8.15
C LEU A 237 -16.38 0.65 8.88
N ILE A 238 -16.81 0.49 10.14
CA ILE A 238 -16.50 -0.68 10.96
C ILE A 238 -17.45 -1.84 10.69
N GLN A 239 -18.71 -1.53 10.40
CA GLN A 239 -19.77 -2.54 10.25
C GLN A 239 -19.98 -2.97 8.79
N GLY A 240 -19.48 -2.23 7.81
CA GLY A 240 -19.62 -2.53 6.38
C GLY A 240 -18.47 -3.32 5.84
#